data_83bc3e1ad8dd8217df1c6fc93b2d90ec
#
_entry.id   83bc3e1ad8dd8217df1c6fc93b2d90ec
#
_cell.length_a   1.000
_cell.length_b   1.000
_cell.length_c   1.000
_cell.angle_alpha   90.00
_cell.angle_beta   90.00
_cell.angle_gamma   90.00
#
_symmetry.space_group_name_H-M   'P 1'
#
loop_
_entity.id
_entity.type
_entity.pdbx_description
1 polymer ?
#
loop_
_entity_poly.entity_id
_entity_poly.type
_entity_poly.pdbx_seq_one_letter_code
_entity_poly.pdbx_strand_id
1 'polypeptide(L)'
;MQPESKCPELLANYCDMLLRKTPLSKKLTSDEVEAKLKDVLLVLKYVQNKDVFMIYTKAHLTRRLILVTSADSEKEENMVEWLREVGMPADFINKLSRMFQDIKVSEDLNTQFKEHLSHQPTKQGLADSVSIKILNIAAWARTTERVPVTLPRELEDYIPEVEEFYKVLLHF
;
A
#
# COMPACT_ATOMS: atom_id res chain seq x y z
N MET A 1 -12.13 13.35 -32.27
CA MET A 1 -11.54 12.89 -30.98
C MET A 1 -12.06 11.48 -30.72
N GLN A 2 -11.21 10.48 -30.74
CA GLN A 2 -11.62 9.14 -30.27
C GLN A 2 -11.88 9.24 -28.76
N PRO A 3 -12.99 8.67 -28.23
CA PRO A 3 -13.21 8.62 -26.80
C PRO A 3 -12.04 7.86 -26.17
N GLU A 4 -11.43 8.45 -25.14
CA GLU A 4 -10.36 7.79 -24.39
C GLU A 4 -10.86 6.43 -23.93
N SER A 5 -10.10 5.38 -24.25
CA SER A 5 -10.47 4.02 -23.87
C SER A 5 -10.47 3.88 -22.35
N LYS A 6 -11.59 3.49 -21.78
CA LYS A 6 -11.68 3.14 -20.34
C LYS A 6 -11.02 1.80 -20.00
N CYS A 7 -10.49 1.10 -20.98
CA CYS A 7 -9.91 -0.23 -20.80
C CYS A 7 -8.81 -0.26 -19.72
N PRO A 8 -7.82 0.66 -19.67
CA PRO A 8 -6.77 0.63 -18.64
C PRO A 8 -7.33 0.77 -17.21
N GLU A 9 -8.30 1.66 -17.03
CA GLU A 9 -8.98 1.85 -15.75
C GLU A 9 -9.73 0.59 -15.32
N LEU A 10 -10.49 -0.02 -16.23
CA LEU A 10 -11.24 -1.24 -15.95
C LEU A 10 -10.32 -2.42 -15.61
N LEU A 11 -9.16 -2.54 -16.26
CA LEU A 11 -8.17 -3.55 -15.94
C LEU A 11 -7.61 -3.35 -14.52
N ALA A 12 -7.27 -2.12 -14.15
CA ALA A 12 -6.79 -1.80 -12.81
C ALA A 12 -7.86 -2.07 -11.74
N ASN A 13 -9.11 -1.69 -12.00
CA ASN A 13 -10.24 -1.95 -11.11
C ASN A 13 -10.48 -3.45 -10.92
N TYR A 14 -10.36 -4.24 -11.98
CA TYR A 14 -10.52 -5.69 -11.90
C TYR A 14 -9.39 -6.34 -11.10
N CYS A 15 -8.14 -5.93 -11.29
CA CYS A 15 -7.03 -6.35 -10.44
C CYS A 15 -7.29 -6.02 -8.96
N ASP A 16 -7.81 -4.82 -8.66
CA ASP A 16 -8.16 -4.45 -7.30
C ASP A 16 -9.23 -5.37 -6.70
N MET A 17 -10.24 -5.73 -7.48
CA MET A 17 -11.28 -6.65 -7.02
C MET A 17 -10.74 -8.05 -6.69
N LEU A 18 -9.70 -8.51 -7.39
CA LEU A 18 -9.05 -9.80 -7.17
C LEU A 18 -8.10 -9.77 -5.96
N LEU A 19 -7.38 -8.66 -5.78
CA LEU A 19 -6.36 -8.50 -4.73
C LEU A 19 -6.93 -8.05 -3.39
N ARG A 20 -8.10 -7.45 -3.37
CA ARG A 20 -8.79 -6.99 -2.16
C ARG A 20 -9.75 -8.07 -1.63
N LYS A 21 -10.03 -8.05 -0.32
CA LYS A 21 -11.05 -8.90 0.32
C LYS A 21 -12.45 -8.54 -0.19
N THR A 22 -12.87 -9.11 -1.30
CA THR A 22 -14.17 -8.91 -1.94
C THR A 22 -14.97 -10.21 -1.99
N PRO A 23 -16.28 -10.17 -2.25
CA PRO A 23 -17.06 -11.38 -2.54
C PRO A 23 -16.51 -12.17 -3.73
N LEU A 24 -15.91 -11.50 -4.72
CA LEU A 24 -15.27 -12.14 -5.87
C LEU A 24 -14.02 -12.91 -5.44
N SER A 25 -13.08 -12.25 -4.76
CA SER A 25 -11.83 -12.89 -4.34
C SER A 25 -12.06 -14.06 -3.38
N LYS A 26 -13.10 -13.99 -2.55
CA LYS A 26 -13.47 -15.07 -1.61
C LYS A 26 -14.05 -16.32 -2.27
N LYS A 27 -14.55 -16.19 -3.50
CA LYS A 27 -15.13 -17.34 -4.26
C LYS A 27 -14.10 -18.07 -5.10
N LEU A 28 -12.93 -17.47 -5.29
CA LEU A 28 -11.86 -17.99 -6.13
C LEU A 28 -10.78 -18.65 -5.26
N THR A 29 -10.17 -19.69 -5.79
CA THR A 29 -8.95 -20.26 -5.22
C THR A 29 -7.76 -19.34 -5.47
N SER A 30 -6.68 -19.56 -4.73
CA SER A 30 -5.41 -18.84 -4.91
C SER A 30 -4.92 -18.89 -6.35
N ASP A 31 -4.95 -20.07 -6.95
CA ASP A 31 -4.49 -20.31 -8.32
C ASP A 31 -5.39 -19.64 -9.37
N GLU A 32 -6.70 -19.63 -9.13
CA GLU A 32 -7.65 -18.95 -10.01
C GLU A 32 -7.46 -17.43 -9.99
N VAL A 33 -7.19 -16.84 -8.80
CA VAL A 33 -6.87 -15.41 -8.69
C VAL A 33 -5.59 -15.11 -9.48
N GLU A 34 -4.56 -15.91 -9.31
CA GLU A 34 -3.28 -15.73 -10.02
C GLU A 34 -3.45 -15.84 -11.54
N ALA A 35 -4.16 -16.86 -12.03
CA ALA A 35 -4.44 -17.03 -13.43
C ALA A 35 -5.16 -15.81 -14.03
N LYS A 36 -6.18 -15.29 -13.33
CA LYS A 36 -6.93 -14.09 -13.76
C LYS A 36 -6.07 -12.84 -13.79
N LEU A 37 -5.17 -12.65 -12.80
CA LEU A 37 -4.23 -11.53 -12.80
C LEU A 37 -3.26 -11.63 -13.99
N LYS A 38 -2.74 -12.80 -14.28
CA LYS A 38 -1.87 -13.03 -15.45
C LYS A 38 -2.59 -12.77 -16.77
N ASP A 39 -3.86 -13.15 -16.89
CA ASP A 39 -4.68 -12.83 -18.06
C ASP A 39 -4.84 -11.32 -18.26
N VAL A 40 -5.06 -10.55 -17.17
CA VAL A 40 -5.11 -9.08 -17.24
C VAL A 40 -3.78 -8.52 -17.76
N LEU A 41 -2.64 -9.03 -17.27
CA LEU A 41 -1.32 -8.57 -17.71
C LEU A 41 -1.05 -8.90 -19.18
N LEU A 42 -1.56 -10.03 -19.66
CA LEU A 42 -1.48 -10.37 -21.08
C LEU A 42 -2.23 -9.34 -21.95
N VAL A 43 -3.43 -8.95 -21.53
CA VAL A 43 -4.20 -7.88 -22.20
C VAL A 43 -3.48 -6.54 -22.11
N LEU A 44 -2.88 -6.22 -20.94
CA LEU A 44 -2.17 -4.96 -20.70
C LEU A 44 -1.01 -4.74 -21.68
N LYS A 45 -0.37 -5.79 -22.19
CA LYS A 45 0.69 -5.67 -23.21
C LYS A 45 0.21 -4.92 -24.47
N TYR A 46 -1.06 -5.06 -24.82
CA TYR A 46 -1.66 -4.46 -26.02
C TYR A 46 -2.36 -3.12 -25.75
N VAL A 47 -2.43 -2.69 -24.50
CA VAL A 47 -3.01 -1.40 -24.11
C VAL A 47 -2.01 -0.28 -24.40
N GLN A 48 -2.44 0.75 -25.14
CA GLN A 48 -1.56 1.88 -25.48
C GLN A 48 -1.37 2.87 -24.34
N ASN A 49 -2.45 3.20 -23.62
CA ASN A 49 -2.44 4.20 -22.55
C ASN A 49 -2.17 3.57 -21.16
N LYS A 50 -0.98 3.00 -21.00
CA LYS A 50 -0.57 2.34 -19.75
C LYS A 50 -0.45 3.29 -18.56
N ASP A 51 -0.27 4.59 -18.79
CA ASP A 51 -0.18 5.60 -17.73
C ASP A 51 -1.46 5.64 -16.88
N VAL A 52 -2.62 5.51 -17.51
CA VAL A 52 -3.91 5.45 -16.81
C VAL A 52 -3.96 4.21 -15.91
N PHE A 53 -3.54 3.05 -16.42
CA PHE A 53 -3.46 1.83 -15.61
C PHE A 53 -2.54 2.00 -14.41
N MET A 54 -1.36 2.62 -14.58
CA MET A 54 -0.40 2.86 -13.50
C MET A 54 -0.98 3.77 -12.41
N ILE A 55 -1.67 4.84 -12.79
CA ILE A 55 -2.31 5.78 -11.85
C ILE A 55 -3.33 5.05 -10.97
N TYR A 56 -4.24 4.30 -11.59
CA TYR A 56 -5.29 3.57 -10.85
C TYR A 56 -4.70 2.43 -10.01
N THR A 57 -3.76 1.66 -10.56
CA THR A 57 -3.10 0.55 -9.85
C THR A 57 -2.41 1.05 -8.58
N LYS A 58 -1.65 2.16 -8.67
CA LYS A 58 -1.00 2.76 -7.50
C LYS A 58 -2.02 3.28 -6.49
N ALA A 59 -3.08 3.94 -6.93
CA ALA A 59 -4.14 4.44 -6.05
C ALA A 59 -4.84 3.30 -5.30
N HIS A 60 -5.16 2.21 -5.99
CA HIS A 60 -5.76 1.03 -5.39
C HIS A 60 -4.82 0.34 -4.39
N LEU A 61 -3.55 0.16 -4.74
CA LEU A 61 -2.55 -0.42 -3.83
C LEU A 61 -2.39 0.45 -2.58
N THR A 62 -2.27 1.77 -2.73
CA THR A 62 -2.22 2.71 -1.60
C THR A 62 -3.38 2.45 -0.64
N ARG A 63 -4.59 2.37 -1.17
CA ARG A 63 -5.79 2.15 -0.36
C ARG A 63 -5.77 0.78 0.33
N ARG A 64 -5.39 -0.29 -0.37
CA ARG A 64 -5.33 -1.64 0.22
C ARG A 64 -4.30 -1.73 1.34
N LEU A 65 -3.12 -1.14 1.17
CA LEU A 65 -2.05 -1.16 2.16
C LEU A 65 -2.38 -0.31 3.41
N ILE A 66 -2.94 0.90 3.21
CA ILE A 66 -3.32 1.78 4.33
C ILE A 66 -4.47 1.17 5.14
N LEU A 67 -5.49 0.64 4.47
CA LEU A 67 -6.69 0.10 5.12
C LEU A 67 -6.55 -1.39 5.49
N VAL A 68 -5.42 -2.02 5.18
CA VAL A 68 -5.17 -3.46 5.44
C VAL A 68 -6.27 -4.35 4.85
N THR A 69 -6.65 -4.07 3.62
CA THR A 69 -7.73 -4.76 2.92
C THR A 69 -7.26 -5.76 1.86
N SER A 70 -5.95 -5.96 1.72
CA SER A 70 -5.39 -7.00 0.83
C SER A 70 -5.85 -8.39 1.25
N ALA A 71 -6.21 -9.20 0.26
CA ALA A 71 -6.62 -10.58 0.48
C ALA A 71 -5.43 -11.49 0.77
N ASP A 72 -4.29 -11.24 0.10
CA ASP A 72 -3.08 -12.04 0.16
C ASP A 72 -1.86 -11.16 -0.14
N SER A 73 -0.96 -11.02 0.83
CA SER A 73 0.24 -10.18 0.72
C SER A 73 1.25 -10.72 -0.29
N GLU A 74 1.37 -12.03 -0.42
CA GLU A 74 2.27 -12.66 -1.38
C GLU A 74 1.84 -12.36 -2.82
N LYS A 75 0.53 -12.41 -3.09
CA LYS A 75 0.00 -12.07 -4.41
C LYS A 75 0.17 -10.60 -4.77
N GLU A 76 0.10 -9.71 -3.79
CA GLU A 76 0.41 -8.30 -3.99
C GLU A 76 1.86 -8.10 -4.45
N GLU A 77 2.81 -8.75 -3.79
CA GLU A 77 4.23 -8.67 -4.16
C GLU A 77 4.49 -9.35 -5.52
N ASN A 78 3.90 -10.52 -5.77
CA ASN A 78 3.99 -11.21 -7.05
C ASN A 78 3.43 -10.37 -8.20
N MET A 79 2.36 -9.62 -7.98
CA MET A 79 1.81 -8.71 -8.98
C MET A 79 2.82 -7.66 -9.42
N VAL A 80 3.66 -7.14 -8.51
CA VAL A 80 4.70 -6.17 -8.86
C VAL A 80 5.78 -6.82 -9.74
N GLU A 81 6.19 -8.06 -9.44
CA GLU A 81 7.14 -8.79 -10.28
C GLU A 81 6.57 -9.06 -11.67
N TRP A 82 5.32 -9.49 -11.77
CA TRP A 82 4.68 -9.71 -13.08
C TRP A 82 4.52 -8.40 -13.88
N LEU A 83 4.25 -7.28 -13.21
CA LEU A 83 4.24 -5.96 -13.86
C LEU A 83 5.63 -5.59 -14.43
N ARG A 84 6.70 -5.97 -13.73
CA ARG A 84 8.08 -5.81 -14.22
C ARG A 84 8.33 -6.67 -15.45
N GLU A 85 7.91 -7.94 -15.43
CA GLU A 85 8.09 -8.88 -16.54
C GLU A 85 7.35 -8.45 -17.81
N VAL A 86 6.18 -7.81 -17.69
CA VAL A 86 5.45 -7.27 -18.85
C VAL A 86 5.97 -5.93 -19.34
N GLY A 87 7.06 -5.43 -18.76
CA GLY A 87 7.78 -4.25 -19.24
C GLY A 87 7.21 -2.92 -18.77
N MET A 88 6.58 -2.88 -17.58
CA MET A 88 6.16 -1.61 -16.97
C MET A 88 7.40 -0.77 -16.58
N PRO A 89 7.31 0.58 -16.57
CA PRO A 89 8.44 1.46 -16.29
C PRO A 89 9.08 1.16 -14.92
N ALA A 90 10.42 1.11 -14.89
CA ALA A 90 11.18 0.79 -13.68
C ALA A 90 10.88 1.73 -12.51
N ASP A 91 10.70 3.03 -12.77
CA ASP A 91 10.34 4.02 -11.75
C ASP A 91 8.99 3.67 -11.07
N PHE A 92 8.00 3.26 -11.85
CA PHE A 92 6.71 2.81 -11.33
C PHE A 92 6.87 1.56 -10.45
N ILE A 93 7.59 0.54 -10.93
CA ILE A 93 7.85 -0.69 -10.19
C ILE A 93 8.59 -0.40 -8.88
N ASN A 94 9.62 0.45 -8.91
CA ASN A 94 10.39 0.83 -7.73
C ASN A 94 9.53 1.55 -6.69
N LYS A 95 8.59 2.41 -7.12
CA LYS A 95 7.64 3.05 -6.21
C LYS A 95 6.72 2.05 -5.54
N LEU A 96 6.17 1.07 -6.27
CA LEU A 96 5.34 0.02 -5.69
C LEU A 96 6.13 -0.84 -4.69
N SER A 97 7.35 -1.27 -5.06
CA SER A 97 8.23 -2.06 -4.17
C SER A 97 8.57 -1.29 -2.89
N ARG A 98 8.84 0.02 -3.00
CA ARG A 98 9.09 0.88 -1.84
C ARG A 98 7.87 0.98 -0.92
N MET A 99 6.66 1.00 -1.46
CA MET A 99 5.44 1.02 -0.65
C MET A 99 5.33 -0.23 0.22
N PHE A 100 5.62 -1.42 -0.29
CA PHE A 100 5.65 -2.65 0.51
C PHE A 100 6.74 -2.61 1.58
N GLN A 101 7.94 -2.12 1.24
CA GLN A 101 9.04 -1.98 2.19
C GLN A 101 8.65 -1.04 3.35
N ASP A 102 8.02 0.09 3.05
CA ASP A 102 7.57 1.05 4.06
C ASP A 102 6.55 0.43 5.02
N ILE A 103 5.62 -0.41 4.53
CA ILE A 103 4.67 -1.12 5.38
C ILE A 103 5.39 -2.11 6.29
N LYS A 104 6.30 -2.94 5.76
CA LYS A 104 7.08 -3.90 6.57
C LYS A 104 7.89 -3.20 7.65
N VAL A 105 8.61 -2.14 7.30
CA VAL A 105 9.39 -1.34 8.26
C VAL A 105 8.47 -0.71 9.33
N SER A 106 7.30 -0.21 8.93
CA SER A 106 6.33 0.36 9.87
C SER A 106 5.79 -0.69 10.86
N GLU A 107 5.54 -1.91 10.41
CA GLU A 107 5.10 -3.02 11.29
C GLU A 107 6.17 -3.37 12.32
N ASP A 108 7.43 -3.49 11.89
CA ASP A 108 8.56 -3.76 12.77
C ASP A 108 8.76 -2.62 13.81
N LEU A 109 8.68 -1.37 13.37
CA LEU A 109 8.81 -0.20 14.23
C LEU A 109 7.67 -0.10 15.24
N ASN A 110 6.42 -0.38 14.85
CA ASN A 110 5.29 -0.43 15.78
C ASN A 110 5.49 -1.52 16.85
N THR A 111 6.02 -2.68 16.48
CA THR A 111 6.31 -3.78 17.41
C THR A 111 7.36 -3.34 18.43
N GLN A 112 8.48 -2.78 17.96
CA GLN A 112 9.55 -2.30 18.85
C GLN A 112 9.09 -1.16 19.77
N PHE A 113 8.24 -0.25 19.26
CA PHE A 113 7.70 0.84 20.07
C PHE A 113 6.74 0.33 21.15
N LYS A 114 5.90 -0.66 20.85
CA LYS A 114 5.05 -1.31 21.86
C LYS A 114 5.86 -2.01 22.94
N GLU A 115 6.93 -2.69 22.58
CA GLU A 115 7.86 -3.29 23.52
C GLU A 115 8.53 -2.24 24.40
N HIS A 116 8.96 -1.11 23.82
CA HIS A 116 9.53 0.02 24.56
C HIS A 116 8.55 0.58 25.61
N LEU A 117 7.26 0.67 25.27
CA LEU A 117 6.20 1.14 26.17
C LEU A 117 5.69 0.07 27.15
N SER A 118 6.10 -1.18 27.03
CA SER A 118 5.60 -2.29 27.88
C SER A 118 5.81 -2.04 29.39
N HIS A 119 6.79 -1.21 29.76
CA HIS A 119 7.07 -0.81 31.13
C HIS A 119 6.28 0.42 31.61
N GLN A 120 5.40 0.99 30.75
CA GLN A 120 4.58 2.17 31.06
C GLN A 120 3.08 1.84 30.94
N PRO A 121 2.43 1.30 31.98
CA PRO A 121 1.06 0.77 31.88
C PRO A 121 0.02 1.76 31.39
N THR A 122 0.19 3.05 31.66
CA THR A 122 -0.72 4.11 31.24
C THR A 122 -0.70 4.38 29.74
N LYS A 123 0.41 4.10 29.07
CA LYS A 123 0.60 4.31 27.62
C LYS A 123 0.43 3.03 26.81
N GLN A 124 0.55 1.86 27.42
CA GLN A 124 0.45 0.57 26.75
C GLN A 124 -0.91 0.38 26.08
N GLY A 125 -2.00 0.71 26.76
CA GLY A 125 -3.36 0.58 26.19
C GLY A 125 -3.55 1.45 24.94
N LEU A 126 -2.93 2.64 24.90
CA LEU A 126 -2.95 3.49 23.71
C LEU A 126 -2.07 2.90 22.60
N ALA A 127 -0.87 2.43 22.92
CA ALA A 127 0.04 1.79 21.98
C ALA A 127 -0.58 0.55 21.30
N ASP A 128 -1.38 -0.22 22.04
CA ASP A 128 -2.08 -1.38 21.49
C ASP A 128 -3.22 -1.01 20.53
N SER A 129 -3.78 0.20 20.70
CA SER A 129 -4.90 0.69 19.90
C SER A 129 -4.46 1.51 18.67
N VAL A 130 -3.22 1.99 18.63
CA VAL A 130 -2.69 2.86 17.57
C VAL A 130 -1.65 2.11 16.74
N SER A 131 -1.77 2.21 15.42
CA SER A 131 -0.76 1.72 14.47
C SER A 131 -0.29 2.87 13.60
N ILE A 132 1.00 3.18 13.65
CA ILE A 132 1.61 4.27 12.89
C ILE A 132 2.32 3.71 11.67
N LYS A 133 2.12 4.34 10.52
CA LYS A 133 2.82 4.03 9.27
C LYS A 133 3.73 5.18 8.89
N ILE A 134 5.00 4.86 8.65
CA ILE A 134 6.00 5.80 8.18
C ILE A 134 6.20 5.56 6.69
N LEU A 135 5.86 6.55 5.89
CA LEU A 135 5.72 6.40 4.45
C LEU A 135 6.65 7.36 3.71
N ASN A 136 7.38 6.85 2.73
CA ASN A 136 8.23 7.65 1.87
C ASN A 136 7.39 8.50 0.91
N ILE A 137 7.44 9.83 1.04
CA ILE A 137 6.61 10.76 0.27
C ILE A 137 6.77 10.57 -1.25
N ALA A 138 7.98 10.27 -1.75
CA ALA A 138 8.23 10.09 -3.18
C ALA A 138 7.53 8.85 -3.76
N ALA A 139 7.33 7.81 -2.94
CA ALA A 139 6.62 6.60 -3.37
C ALA A 139 5.09 6.75 -3.24
N TRP A 140 4.60 7.36 -2.17
CA TRP A 140 3.18 7.36 -1.82
C TRP A 140 2.40 8.58 -2.32
N ALA A 141 2.94 9.77 -2.13
CA ALA A 141 2.20 11.00 -2.39
C ALA A 141 1.91 11.24 -3.88
N ARG A 142 0.72 11.76 -4.16
CA ARG A 142 0.36 12.34 -5.46
C ARG A 142 0.54 13.85 -5.45
N THR A 143 0.40 14.45 -4.27
CA THR A 143 0.56 15.89 -4.04
C THR A 143 1.32 16.09 -2.74
N THR A 144 2.02 17.22 -2.63
CA THR A 144 2.71 17.65 -1.39
C THR A 144 1.83 18.52 -0.51
N GLU A 145 0.56 18.67 -0.86
CA GLU A 145 -0.38 19.48 -0.09
C GLU A 145 -0.68 18.82 1.26
N ARG A 146 -0.33 19.54 2.33
CA ARG A 146 -0.63 19.11 3.70
C ARG A 146 -2.04 19.53 4.05
N VAL A 147 -2.89 18.56 4.33
CA VAL A 147 -4.21 18.80 4.91
C VAL A 147 -4.02 18.98 6.41
N PRO A 148 -4.46 20.11 7.01
CA PRO A 148 -4.43 20.26 8.45
C PRO A 148 -5.37 19.25 9.11
N VAL A 149 -4.83 18.49 10.06
CA VAL A 149 -5.58 17.47 10.79
C VAL A 149 -5.59 17.87 12.26
N THR A 150 -6.78 17.94 12.86
CA THR A 150 -6.94 18.11 14.29
C THR A 150 -6.84 16.74 14.96
N LEU A 151 -5.85 16.57 15.80
CA LEU A 151 -5.64 15.32 16.53
C LEU A 151 -6.50 15.28 17.80
N PRO A 152 -6.99 14.10 18.22
CA PRO A 152 -7.49 13.89 19.57
C PRO A 152 -6.39 14.20 20.61
N ARG A 153 -6.80 14.71 21.78
CA ARG A 153 -5.84 15.08 22.84
C ARG A 153 -4.91 13.93 23.25
N GLU A 154 -5.44 12.72 23.25
CA GLU A 154 -4.71 11.50 23.60
C GLU A 154 -3.53 11.22 22.65
N LEU A 155 -3.61 11.73 21.42
CA LEU A 155 -2.55 11.58 20.42
C LEU A 155 -1.59 12.76 20.35
N GLU A 156 -1.93 13.93 20.94
CA GLU A 156 -1.08 15.12 20.91
C GLU A 156 0.29 14.88 21.57
N ASP A 157 0.33 14.15 22.69
CA ASP A 157 1.57 13.79 23.38
C ASP A 157 2.19 12.50 22.85
N TYR A 158 1.37 11.60 22.32
CA TYR A 158 1.80 10.30 21.84
C TYR A 158 2.63 10.37 20.56
N ILE A 159 2.22 11.21 19.60
CA ILE A 159 2.88 11.32 18.30
C ILE A 159 4.32 11.85 18.42
N PRO A 160 4.61 12.91 19.18
CA PRO A 160 6.00 13.35 19.40
C PRO A 160 6.89 12.28 20.01
N GLU A 161 6.38 11.46 20.93
CA GLU A 161 7.13 10.37 21.55
C GLU A 161 7.48 9.26 20.54
N VAL A 162 6.53 8.92 19.66
CA VAL A 162 6.76 8.00 18.55
C VAL A 162 7.81 8.57 17.57
N GLU A 163 7.72 9.85 17.23
CA GLU A 163 8.68 10.51 16.35
C GLU A 163 10.09 10.50 16.93
N GLU A 164 10.25 10.77 18.22
CA GLU A 164 11.53 10.74 18.91
C GLU A 164 12.12 9.33 18.92
N PHE A 165 11.31 8.32 19.26
CA PHE A 165 11.72 6.92 19.23
C PHE A 165 12.22 6.50 17.85
N TYR A 166 11.50 6.88 16.79
CA TYR A 166 11.88 6.53 15.41
C TYR A 166 13.13 7.27 14.93
N LYS A 167 13.33 8.53 15.35
CA LYS A 167 14.55 9.26 15.03
C LYS A 167 15.79 8.57 15.62
N VAL A 168 15.69 8.07 16.84
CA VAL A 168 16.77 7.33 17.49
C VAL A 168 17.07 6.02 16.75
N LEU A 169 16.05 5.25 16.38
CA LEU A 169 16.22 3.96 15.68
C LEU A 169 16.72 4.09 14.26
N LEU A 170 16.28 5.12 13.55
CA LEU A 170 16.62 5.33 12.12
C LEU A 170 17.88 6.18 11.93
N HIS A 171 18.55 6.59 13.03
CA HIS A 171 19.78 7.39 12.99
C HIS A 171 19.67 8.71 12.20
N PHE A 172 18.52 9.40 12.30
CA PHE A 172 18.30 10.73 11.73
C PHE A 172 18.64 11.84 12.73
#